data_0bc48e9764f7770a0c610a91ecc687fe
#
_entry.id   0bc48e9764f7770a0c610a91ecc687fe
#
_cell.length_a   1.000
_cell.length_b   1.000
_cell.length_c   1.000
_cell.angle_alpha   90.00
_cell.angle_beta   90.00
_cell.angle_gamma   90.00
#
_symmetry.space_group_name_H-M   'P 1'
#
loop_
_entity.id
_entity.type
_entity.pdbx_description
1 polymer ?
#
loop_
_entity_poly.entity_id
_entity_poly.type
_entity_poly.pdbx_seq_one_letter_code
_entity_poly.pdbx_strand_id
1 'polypeptide(L)'
;ALSLKVAGYAPLWLLPIGIVLAWVLARTSFIGKGLIDSLVHLPLVLPPVVIGYLLLISMGRQGFIGQWLYQVFGLSFSFSWRGAVLACMVIALPLMVRSIRLSLESVDQKLEQAARTLGASPMRVFFTITLPLTLPGILTGVMLAFARSLGEFGATISFVSNIPGETQTIPLAMFTFLETPGSEMEAARLCAISIAIALGSLFISEWLSRRMQRRLGLTS
;
A
#
# COMPACT_ATOMS: atom_id res chain seq x y z
N ALA A 1 10.83 -9.24 12.59
CA ALA A 1 11.17 -9.64 11.21
C ALA A 1 9.93 -9.67 10.30
N LEU A 2 8.83 -10.35 10.68
CA LEU A 2 7.63 -10.52 9.83
C LEU A 2 6.95 -9.19 9.48
N SER A 3 6.78 -8.27 10.43
CA SER A 3 6.15 -6.96 10.17
C SER A 3 6.87 -6.15 9.10
N LEU A 4 8.20 -6.12 9.14
CA LEU A 4 9.00 -5.44 8.12
C LEU A 4 8.89 -6.14 6.77
N LYS A 5 8.84 -7.48 6.78
CA LYS A 5 8.60 -8.27 5.57
C LYS A 5 7.24 -7.92 4.95
N VAL A 6 6.17 -7.99 5.72
CA VAL A 6 4.82 -7.68 5.25
C VAL A 6 4.71 -6.23 4.78
N ALA A 7 5.18 -5.28 5.61
CA ALA A 7 5.14 -3.85 5.29
C ALA A 7 6.02 -3.47 4.08
N GLY A 8 7.10 -4.22 3.80
CA GLY A 8 7.93 -4.02 2.61
C GLY A 8 7.33 -4.61 1.34
N TYR A 9 6.80 -5.83 1.42
CA TYR A 9 6.19 -6.48 0.25
C TYR A 9 4.86 -5.84 -0.17
N ALA A 10 4.04 -5.38 0.78
CA ALA A 10 2.74 -4.80 0.45
C ALA A 10 2.85 -3.60 -0.50
N PRO A 11 3.62 -2.52 -0.23
CA PRO A 11 3.74 -1.41 -1.17
C PRO A 11 4.47 -1.80 -2.47
N LEU A 12 5.40 -2.76 -2.43
CA LEU A 12 6.12 -3.22 -3.62
C LEU A 12 5.16 -3.85 -4.65
N TRP A 13 4.30 -4.78 -4.20
CA TRP A 13 3.30 -5.41 -5.06
C TRP A 13 2.14 -4.48 -5.41
N LEU A 14 1.83 -3.54 -4.53
CA LEU A 14 0.79 -2.54 -4.75
C LEU A 14 1.18 -1.48 -5.76
N LEU A 15 2.48 -1.18 -5.89
CA LEU A 15 3.00 -0.07 -6.69
C LEU A 15 2.53 -0.09 -8.16
N PRO A 16 2.67 -1.19 -8.93
CA PRO A 16 2.20 -1.21 -10.32
C PRO A 16 0.68 -0.99 -10.43
N ILE A 17 -0.09 -1.58 -9.51
CA ILE A 17 -1.55 -1.41 -9.45
C ILE A 17 -1.89 0.05 -9.12
N GLY A 18 -1.21 0.62 -8.13
CA GLY A 18 -1.39 2.01 -7.71
C GLY A 18 -1.08 3.02 -8.80
N ILE A 19 0.00 2.81 -9.57
CA ILE A 19 0.35 3.69 -10.71
C ILE A 19 -0.72 3.61 -11.80
N VAL A 20 -1.16 2.41 -12.17
CA VAL A 20 -2.18 2.23 -13.22
C VAL A 20 -3.51 2.88 -12.79
N LEU A 21 -3.97 2.61 -11.57
CA LEU A 21 -5.22 3.19 -11.06
C LEU A 21 -5.13 4.72 -10.94
N ALA A 22 -4.03 5.23 -10.41
CA ALA A 22 -3.81 6.68 -10.30
C ALA A 22 -3.78 7.34 -11.69
N TRP A 23 -3.13 6.71 -12.68
CA TRP A 23 -3.08 7.22 -14.04
C TRP A 23 -4.46 7.21 -14.69
N VAL A 24 -5.21 6.12 -14.60
CA VAL A 24 -6.59 6.05 -15.10
C VAL A 24 -7.45 7.13 -14.45
N LEU A 25 -7.39 7.27 -13.13
CA LEU A 25 -8.18 8.26 -12.41
C LEU A 25 -7.73 9.71 -12.68
N ALA A 26 -6.45 9.96 -12.98
CA ALA A 26 -5.95 11.31 -13.26
C ALA A 26 -6.18 11.74 -14.72
N ARG A 27 -6.00 10.84 -15.70
CA ARG A 27 -5.85 11.19 -17.12
C ARG A 27 -7.00 10.77 -18.01
N THR A 28 -7.94 9.96 -17.51
CA THR A 28 -9.09 9.51 -18.34
C THR A 28 -10.40 10.06 -17.83
N SER A 29 -11.34 10.26 -18.75
CA SER A 29 -12.73 10.61 -18.46
C SER A 29 -13.62 9.55 -19.11
N PHE A 30 -14.38 8.81 -18.30
CA PHE A 30 -15.29 7.77 -18.75
C PHE A 30 -16.49 7.64 -17.81
N ILE A 31 -17.58 7.06 -18.34
CA ILE A 31 -18.78 6.78 -17.53
C ILE A 31 -18.41 5.70 -16.51
N GLY A 32 -18.63 6.00 -15.20
CA GLY A 32 -18.26 5.07 -14.11
C GLY A 32 -16.95 5.39 -13.40
N LYS A 33 -16.20 6.43 -13.80
CA LYS A 33 -14.97 6.87 -13.11
C LYS A 33 -15.23 7.11 -11.62
N GLY A 34 -16.35 7.75 -11.25
CA GLY A 34 -16.72 7.98 -9.86
C GLY A 34 -16.93 6.69 -9.07
N LEU A 35 -17.47 5.63 -9.71
CA LEU A 35 -17.64 4.34 -9.06
C LEU A 35 -16.27 3.68 -8.76
N ILE A 36 -15.35 3.70 -9.73
CA ILE A 36 -13.99 3.17 -9.52
C ILE A 36 -13.27 3.97 -8.44
N ASP A 37 -13.38 5.30 -8.47
CA ASP A 37 -12.80 6.17 -7.44
C ASP A 37 -13.35 5.84 -6.05
N SER A 38 -14.67 5.67 -5.93
CA SER A 38 -15.33 5.27 -4.68
C SER A 38 -14.86 3.87 -4.21
N LEU A 39 -14.75 2.89 -5.10
CA LEU A 39 -14.28 1.55 -4.77
C LEU A 39 -12.82 1.55 -4.29
N VAL A 40 -11.96 2.32 -4.95
CA VAL A 40 -10.55 2.47 -4.56
C VAL A 40 -10.44 3.09 -3.16
N HIS A 41 -11.30 4.06 -2.83
CA HIS A 41 -11.27 4.76 -1.55
C HIS A 41 -12.14 4.09 -0.45
N LEU A 42 -12.93 3.09 -0.80
CA LEU A 42 -13.79 2.37 0.14
C LEU A 42 -13.04 1.82 1.38
N PRO A 43 -11.81 1.28 1.26
CA PRO A 43 -11.05 0.80 2.42
C PRO A 43 -10.70 1.88 3.46
N LEU A 44 -10.77 3.17 3.14
CA LEU A 44 -10.56 4.24 4.13
C LEU A 44 -11.78 4.45 5.04
N VAL A 45 -12.97 4.11 4.56
CA VAL A 45 -14.23 4.32 5.26
C VAL A 45 -14.63 3.08 6.04
N LEU A 46 -14.36 1.91 5.50
CA LEU A 46 -14.70 0.65 6.15
C LEU A 46 -13.76 0.36 7.34
N PRO A 47 -14.32 -0.17 8.46
CA PRO A 47 -13.49 -0.69 9.53
C PRO A 47 -12.53 -1.77 9.01
N PRO A 48 -11.23 -1.76 9.39
CA PRO A 48 -10.26 -2.75 8.91
C PRO A 48 -10.66 -4.20 9.14
N VAL A 49 -11.34 -4.49 10.26
CA VAL A 49 -11.87 -5.83 10.59
C VAL A 49 -12.88 -6.31 9.53
N VAL A 50 -13.73 -5.40 9.02
CA VAL A 50 -14.70 -5.72 7.96
C VAL A 50 -13.96 -6.08 6.66
N ILE A 51 -12.92 -5.36 6.32
CA ILE A 51 -12.09 -5.67 5.15
C ILE A 51 -11.45 -7.06 5.30
N GLY A 52 -10.89 -7.35 6.47
CA GLY A 52 -10.32 -8.68 6.75
C GLY A 52 -11.35 -9.80 6.64
N TYR A 53 -12.57 -9.58 7.12
CA TYR A 53 -13.68 -10.53 6.97
C TYR A 53 -14.08 -10.71 5.49
N LEU A 54 -14.21 -9.65 4.71
CA LEU A 54 -14.50 -9.73 3.27
C LEU A 54 -13.39 -10.47 2.51
N LEU A 55 -12.14 -10.27 2.88
CA LEU A 55 -11.02 -11.03 2.33
C LEU A 55 -11.10 -12.51 2.73
N LEU A 56 -11.49 -12.81 3.95
CA LEU A 56 -11.63 -14.20 4.41
C LEU A 56 -12.70 -14.96 3.63
N ILE A 57 -13.89 -14.37 3.44
CA ILE A 57 -14.97 -15.02 2.69
C ILE A 57 -14.71 -15.10 1.18
N SER A 58 -13.93 -14.17 0.60
CA SER A 58 -13.63 -14.15 -0.83
C SER A 58 -12.36 -14.94 -1.19
N MET A 59 -11.28 -14.77 -0.41
CA MET A 59 -9.94 -15.31 -0.67
C MET A 59 -9.58 -16.49 0.25
N GLY A 60 -10.43 -16.84 1.22
CA GLY A 60 -10.28 -18.04 2.05
C GLY A 60 -10.35 -19.31 1.22
N ARG A 61 -9.91 -20.46 1.76
CA ARG A 61 -9.89 -21.74 1.05
C ARG A 61 -11.25 -22.16 0.49
N GLN A 62 -12.35 -21.75 1.13
CA GLN A 62 -13.73 -22.02 0.70
C GLN A 62 -14.37 -20.84 -0.05
N GLY A 63 -13.65 -19.71 -0.14
CA GLY A 63 -14.10 -18.53 -0.86
C GLY A 63 -14.01 -18.72 -2.38
N PHE A 64 -14.86 -18.03 -3.13
CA PHE A 64 -14.95 -18.15 -4.59
C PHE A 64 -13.60 -17.93 -5.29
N ILE A 65 -12.86 -16.88 -4.92
CA ILE A 65 -11.56 -16.58 -5.52
C ILE A 65 -10.47 -17.48 -4.92
N GLY A 66 -10.50 -17.71 -3.60
CA GLY A 66 -9.51 -18.51 -2.90
C GLY A 66 -9.51 -19.97 -3.33
N GLN A 67 -10.68 -20.56 -3.55
CA GLN A 67 -10.80 -21.93 -4.05
C GLN A 67 -10.21 -22.08 -5.44
N TRP A 68 -10.50 -21.14 -6.35
CA TRP A 68 -9.92 -21.13 -7.70
C TRP A 68 -8.39 -20.99 -7.67
N LEU A 69 -7.86 -20.05 -6.87
CA LEU A 69 -6.41 -19.85 -6.71
C LEU A 69 -5.71 -21.10 -6.13
N TYR A 70 -6.38 -21.77 -5.20
CA TYR A 70 -5.85 -23.00 -4.62
C TYR A 70 -5.82 -24.16 -5.63
N GLN A 71 -6.89 -24.31 -6.42
CA GLN A 71 -6.97 -25.38 -7.43
C GLN A 71 -5.99 -25.19 -8.60
N VAL A 72 -5.78 -23.94 -9.05
CA VAL A 72 -4.93 -23.64 -10.22
C VAL A 72 -3.44 -23.49 -9.83
N PHE A 73 -3.16 -22.82 -8.72
CA PHE A 73 -1.80 -22.42 -8.33
C PHE A 73 -1.31 -23.06 -7.01
N GLY A 74 -2.16 -23.79 -6.30
CA GLY A 74 -1.83 -24.33 -4.97
C GLY A 74 -1.63 -23.24 -3.90
N LEU A 75 -2.08 -22.01 -4.16
CA LEU A 75 -1.87 -20.85 -3.30
C LEU A 75 -3.03 -20.66 -2.32
N SER A 76 -2.72 -20.59 -1.02
CA SER A 76 -3.66 -20.17 0.02
C SER A 76 -3.19 -18.86 0.64
N PHE A 77 -4.09 -17.87 0.69
CA PHE A 77 -3.82 -16.57 1.33
C PHE A 77 -4.27 -16.56 2.78
N SER A 78 -5.39 -17.20 3.12
CA SER A 78 -5.84 -17.28 4.51
C SER A 78 -4.81 -17.98 5.39
N PHE A 79 -4.65 -17.48 6.62
CA PHE A 79 -3.73 -18.02 7.63
C PHE A 79 -2.27 -18.10 7.18
N SER A 80 -1.83 -17.14 6.33
CA SER A 80 -0.46 -17.07 5.83
C SER A 80 0.07 -15.64 5.81
N TRP A 81 1.40 -15.48 5.86
CA TRP A 81 2.03 -14.17 5.73
C TRP A 81 1.70 -13.47 4.38
N ARG A 82 1.43 -14.25 3.33
CA ARG A 82 1.00 -13.72 2.01
C ARG A 82 -0.37 -13.07 2.11
N GLY A 83 -1.26 -13.66 2.90
CA GLY A 83 -2.55 -13.04 3.20
C GLY A 83 -2.42 -11.75 3.99
N ALA A 84 -1.49 -11.69 4.95
CA ALA A 84 -1.19 -10.44 5.65
C ALA A 84 -0.70 -9.34 4.68
N VAL A 85 0.16 -9.67 3.70
CA VAL A 85 0.56 -8.76 2.61
C VAL A 85 -0.65 -8.28 1.82
N LEU A 86 -1.53 -9.20 1.40
CA LEU A 86 -2.75 -8.86 0.65
C LEU A 86 -3.68 -7.92 1.43
N ALA A 87 -3.92 -8.21 2.72
CA ALA A 87 -4.71 -7.34 3.58
C ALA A 87 -4.12 -5.92 3.68
N CYS A 88 -2.80 -5.83 3.89
CA CYS A 88 -2.08 -4.56 3.90
C CYS A 88 -2.17 -3.82 2.55
N MET A 89 -2.08 -4.53 1.42
CA MET A 89 -2.24 -3.94 0.08
C MET A 89 -3.61 -3.30 -0.09
N VAL A 90 -4.68 -4.00 0.29
CA VAL A 90 -6.05 -3.48 0.15
C VAL A 90 -6.26 -2.22 0.99
N ILE A 91 -5.78 -2.22 2.23
CA ILE A 91 -5.92 -1.08 3.15
C ILE A 91 -5.03 0.11 2.75
N ALA A 92 -3.85 -0.15 2.21
CA ALA A 92 -2.91 0.89 1.79
C ALA A 92 -3.21 1.45 0.40
N LEU A 93 -3.99 0.73 -0.43
CA LEU A 93 -4.32 1.09 -1.81
C LEU A 93 -4.77 2.55 -1.98
N PRO A 94 -5.77 3.04 -1.24
CA PRO A 94 -6.27 4.40 -1.43
C PRO A 94 -5.22 5.47 -1.13
N LEU A 95 -4.37 5.27 -0.13
CA LEU A 95 -3.31 6.21 0.23
C LEU A 95 -2.26 6.32 -0.88
N MET A 96 -1.85 5.18 -1.43
CA MET A 96 -0.90 5.14 -2.55
C MET A 96 -1.50 5.77 -3.80
N VAL A 97 -2.72 5.37 -4.19
CA VAL A 97 -3.39 5.90 -5.39
C VAL A 97 -3.58 7.41 -5.28
N ARG A 98 -4.04 7.90 -4.14
CA ARG A 98 -4.25 9.33 -3.92
C ARG A 98 -2.96 10.13 -4.03
N SER A 99 -1.87 9.67 -3.42
CA SER A 99 -0.57 10.33 -3.49
C SER A 99 -0.02 10.41 -4.91
N ILE A 100 -0.07 9.29 -5.64
CA ILE A 100 0.40 9.23 -7.04
C ILE A 100 -0.49 10.08 -7.93
N ARG A 101 -1.83 10.03 -7.76
CA ARG A 101 -2.79 10.80 -8.53
C ARG A 101 -2.57 12.30 -8.39
N LEU A 102 -2.43 12.82 -7.16
CA LEU A 102 -2.15 14.24 -6.92
C LEU A 102 -0.87 14.69 -7.62
N SER A 103 0.18 13.87 -7.61
CA SER A 103 1.42 14.17 -8.31
C SER A 103 1.26 14.12 -9.84
N LEU A 104 0.47 13.18 -10.38
CA LEU A 104 0.14 13.14 -11.80
C LEU A 104 -0.68 14.36 -12.25
N GLU A 105 -1.62 14.82 -11.44
CA GLU A 105 -2.45 15.98 -11.72
C GLU A 105 -1.64 17.29 -11.67
N SER A 106 -0.53 17.34 -10.91
CA SER A 106 0.38 18.50 -10.87
C SER A 106 1.33 18.62 -12.07
N VAL A 107 1.48 17.55 -12.86
CA VAL A 107 2.32 17.61 -14.09
C VAL A 107 1.59 18.42 -15.16
N ASP A 108 2.27 19.47 -15.66
CA ASP A 108 1.72 20.31 -16.75
C ASP A 108 1.56 19.49 -18.02
N GLN A 109 0.30 19.35 -18.45
CA GLN A 109 -0.04 18.61 -19.67
C GLN A 109 0.56 19.25 -20.95
N LYS A 110 0.94 20.53 -20.91
CA LYS A 110 1.59 21.19 -22.05
C LYS A 110 2.95 20.58 -22.36
N LEU A 111 3.69 20.09 -21.34
CA LEU A 111 4.94 19.36 -21.54
C LEU A 111 4.74 18.06 -22.32
N GLU A 112 3.68 17.33 -21.98
CA GLU A 112 3.32 16.08 -22.66
C GLU A 112 2.88 16.35 -24.11
N GLN A 113 2.09 17.41 -24.32
CA GLN A 113 1.63 17.83 -25.65
C GLN A 113 2.81 18.28 -26.52
N ALA A 114 3.72 19.11 -25.99
CA ALA A 114 4.92 19.55 -26.71
C ALA A 114 5.80 18.38 -27.15
N ALA A 115 5.98 17.37 -26.30
CA ALA A 115 6.73 16.18 -26.67
C ALA A 115 6.03 15.37 -27.79
N ARG A 116 4.70 15.29 -27.77
CA ARG A 116 3.92 14.63 -28.84
C ARG A 116 4.02 15.36 -30.16
N THR A 117 4.00 16.69 -30.17
CA THR A 117 4.20 17.49 -31.39
C THR A 117 5.59 17.30 -32.01
N LEU A 118 6.58 16.95 -31.18
CA LEU A 118 7.95 16.57 -31.61
C LEU A 118 8.06 15.09 -32.03
N GLY A 119 6.93 14.38 -32.16
CA GLY A 119 6.89 12.98 -32.63
C GLY A 119 7.14 11.93 -31.56
N ALA A 120 7.13 12.28 -30.27
CA ALA A 120 7.28 11.27 -29.21
C ALA A 120 6.00 10.43 -29.07
N SER A 121 6.16 9.10 -29.04
CA SER A 121 5.04 8.19 -28.77
C SER A 121 4.49 8.35 -27.35
N PRO A 122 3.21 8.03 -27.08
CA PRO A 122 2.61 8.12 -25.74
C PRO A 122 3.42 7.41 -24.65
N MET A 123 3.95 6.22 -24.95
CA MET A 123 4.80 5.47 -24.02
C MET A 123 6.11 6.18 -23.73
N ARG A 124 6.72 6.78 -24.76
CA ARG A 124 7.96 7.56 -24.58
C ARG A 124 7.69 8.78 -23.70
N VAL A 125 6.62 9.52 -23.93
CA VAL A 125 6.20 10.67 -23.10
C VAL A 125 5.98 10.22 -21.65
N PHE A 126 5.28 9.11 -21.44
CA PHE A 126 5.05 8.59 -20.10
C PHE A 126 6.35 8.30 -19.35
N PHE A 127 7.27 7.54 -19.95
CA PHE A 127 8.52 7.15 -19.27
C PHE A 127 9.55 8.26 -19.15
N THR A 128 9.55 9.25 -20.08
CA THR A 128 10.59 10.30 -20.10
C THR A 128 10.15 11.62 -19.44
N ILE A 129 8.85 11.88 -19.35
CA ILE A 129 8.31 13.13 -18.80
C ILE A 129 7.40 12.85 -17.60
N THR A 130 6.30 12.14 -17.83
CA THR A 130 5.25 11.98 -16.81
C THR A 130 5.78 11.21 -15.59
N LEU A 131 6.35 10.04 -15.79
CA LEU A 131 6.83 9.19 -14.70
C LEU A 131 7.94 9.84 -13.87
N PRO A 132 9.00 10.44 -14.45
CA PRO A 132 10.03 11.14 -13.66
C PRO A 132 9.48 12.30 -12.83
N LEU A 133 8.57 13.10 -13.40
CA LEU A 133 7.96 14.22 -12.68
C LEU A 133 7.00 13.76 -11.57
N THR A 134 6.44 12.54 -11.70
CA THR A 134 5.55 11.95 -10.71
C THR A 134 6.30 11.19 -9.61
N LEU A 135 7.60 10.94 -9.76
CA LEU A 135 8.40 10.17 -8.81
C LEU A 135 8.28 10.64 -7.35
N PRO A 136 8.24 11.94 -7.02
CA PRO A 136 8.05 12.38 -5.63
C PRO A 136 6.75 11.87 -5.03
N GLY A 137 5.63 11.91 -5.79
CA GLY A 137 4.34 11.38 -5.36
C GLY A 137 4.32 9.87 -5.25
N ILE A 138 5.01 9.17 -6.14
CA ILE A 138 5.17 7.70 -6.08
C ILE A 138 5.90 7.31 -4.79
N LEU A 139 7.02 7.97 -4.49
CA LEU A 139 7.77 7.71 -3.25
C LEU A 139 6.92 7.98 -2.01
N THR A 140 6.24 9.12 -1.97
CA THR A 140 5.32 9.46 -0.87
C THR A 140 4.23 8.39 -0.73
N GLY A 141 3.65 7.93 -1.84
CA GLY A 141 2.63 6.87 -1.86
C GLY A 141 3.16 5.53 -1.31
N VAL A 142 4.37 5.13 -1.71
CA VAL A 142 5.04 3.92 -1.22
C VAL A 142 5.28 4.01 0.28
N MET A 143 5.75 5.16 0.77
CA MET A 143 6.04 5.36 2.19
C MET A 143 4.78 5.41 3.04
N LEU A 144 3.71 6.04 2.56
CA LEU A 144 2.40 6.02 3.23
C LEU A 144 1.84 4.60 3.30
N ALA A 145 1.95 3.84 2.21
CA ALA A 145 1.53 2.44 2.18
C ALA A 145 2.36 1.58 3.13
N PHE A 146 3.68 1.78 3.20
CA PHE A 146 4.56 1.11 4.15
C PHE A 146 4.16 1.41 5.60
N ALA A 147 4.04 2.69 5.96
CA ALA A 147 3.67 3.10 7.30
C ALA A 147 2.29 2.55 7.72
N ARG A 148 1.32 2.61 6.79
CA ARG A 148 -0.02 2.06 7.01
C ARG A 148 0.00 0.54 7.21
N SER A 149 0.82 -0.18 6.43
CA SER A 149 0.98 -1.63 6.52
C SER A 149 1.69 -2.06 7.80
N LEU A 150 2.63 -1.26 8.31
CA LEU A 150 3.37 -1.58 9.53
C LEU A 150 2.46 -1.57 10.78
N GLY A 151 1.50 -0.65 10.82
CA GLY A 151 0.54 -0.54 11.91
C GLY A 151 -0.77 -1.32 11.69
N GLU A 152 -0.85 -2.17 10.66
CA GLU A 152 -2.10 -2.89 10.39
C GLU A 152 -2.33 -4.02 11.38
N PHE A 153 -3.53 -4.02 11.95
CA PHE A 153 -3.98 -4.99 12.94
C PHE A 153 -5.34 -5.60 12.55
N GLY A 154 -6.36 -4.76 12.31
CA GLY A 154 -7.75 -5.20 12.21
C GLY A 154 -8.02 -6.16 11.05
N ALA A 155 -7.51 -5.86 9.85
CA ALA A 155 -7.70 -6.75 8.71
C ALA A 155 -6.81 -7.99 8.81
N THR A 156 -5.61 -7.87 9.39
CA THR A 156 -4.72 -9.01 9.55
C THR A 156 -5.26 -10.00 10.57
N ILE A 157 -5.72 -9.56 11.74
CA ILE A 157 -6.29 -10.49 12.75
C ILE A 157 -7.49 -11.26 12.20
N SER A 158 -8.36 -10.59 11.42
CA SER A 158 -9.60 -11.20 10.88
C SER A 158 -9.33 -12.13 9.70
N PHE A 159 -8.32 -11.86 8.86
CA PHE A 159 -8.05 -12.64 7.65
C PHE A 159 -7.03 -13.75 7.85
N VAL A 160 -5.96 -13.48 8.60
CA VAL A 160 -4.84 -14.43 8.73
C VAL A 160 -4.62 -14.92 10.14
N SER A 161 -5.39 -14.42 11.12
CA SER A 161 -5.26 -14.76 12.55
C SER A 161 -3.90 -14.31 13.14
N ASN A 162 -3.61 -14.76 14.36
CA ASN A 162 -2.41 -14.43 15.11
C ASN A 162 -1.60 -15.71 15.42
N ILE A 163 -0.89 -16.23 14.43
CA ILE A 163 -0.14 -17.48 14.53
C ILE A 163 1.34 -17.16 14.73
N PRO A 164 1.94 -17.49 15.89
CA PRO A 164 3.35 -17.28 16.15
C PRO A 164 4.24 -17.92 15.07
N GLY A 165 5.22 -17.17 14.56
CA GLY A 165 6.11 -17.62 13.50
C GLY A 165 5.58 -17.51 12.07
N GLU A 166 4.27 -17.46 11.88
CA GLU A 166 3.60 -17.49 10.57
C GLU A 166 2.98 -16.13 10.19
N THR A 167 2.06 -15.63 11.03
CA THR A 167 1.28 -14.42 10.74
C THR A 167 1.41 -13.33 11.79
N GLN A 168 2.05 -13.63 12.91
CA GLN A 168 2.19 -12.70 14.03
C GLN A 168 3.05 -11.49 13.69
N THR A 169 2.41 -10.39 13.36
CA THR A 169 3.04 -9.06 13.19
C THR A 169 3.26 -8.38 14.55
N ILE A 170 3.98 -7.26 14.59
CA ILE A 170 4.22 -6.51 15.83
C ILE A 170 2.90 -6.08 16.50
N PRO A 171 1.89 -5.51 15.79
CA PRO A 171 0.61 -5.20 16.40
C PRO A 171 -0.11 -6.42 16.96
N LEU A 172 -0.05 -7.56 16.27
CA LEU A 172 -0.65 -8.81 16.74
C LEU A 172 0.06 -9.37 17.98
N ALA A 173 1.39 -9.34 18.01
CA ALA A 173 2.18 -9.76 19.18
C ALA A 173 1.92 -8.83 20.39
N MET A 174 1.85 -7.52 20.13
CA MET A 174 1.56 -6.54 21.18
C MET A 174 0.16 -6.78 21.78
N PHE A 175 -0.84 -7.08 20.95
CA PHE A 175 -2.17 -7.44 21.42
C PHE A 175 -2.15 -8.68 22.33
N THR A 176 -1.41 -9.74 21.94
CA THR A 176 -1.24 -10.94 22.77
C THR A 176 -0.63 -10.60 24.15
N PHE A 177 0.41 -9.77 24.19
CA PHE A 177 1.04 -9.39 25.44
C PHE A 177 0.13 -8.53 26.33
N LEU A 178 -0.70 -7.67 25.75
CA LEU A 178 -1.66 -6.87 26.51
C LEU A 178 -2.78 -7.72 27.14
N GLU A 179 -3.12 -8.86 26.52
CA GLU A 179 -4.10 -9.81 27.07
C GLU A 179 -3.49 -10.80 28.08
N THR A 180 -2.15 -10.85 28.17
CA THR A 180 -1.44 -11.79 29.09
C THR A 180 -1.03 -11.06 30.35
N PRO A 181 -1.59 -11.39 31.53
CA PRO A 181 -1.19 -10.76 32.79
C PRO A 181 0.32 -10.92 33.06
N GLY A 182 0.99 -9.85 33.47
CA GLY A 182 2.43 -9.83 33.76
C GLY A 182 3.36 -9.61 32.56
N SER A 183 2.82 -9.40 31.36
CA SER A 183 3.58 -9.17 30.12
C SER A 183 3.60 -7.70 29.68
N GLU A 184 3.34 -6.75 30.60
CA GLU A 184 3.28 -5.31 30.29
C GLU A 184 4.64 -4.78 29.80
N MET A 185 5.74 -5.31 30.32
CA MET A 185 7.10 -4.90 29.93
C MET A 185 7.43 -5.36 28.50
N GLU A 186 7.01 -6.54 28.09
CA GLU A 186 7.14 -7.06 26.73
C GLU A 186 6.32 -6.22 25.74
N ALA A 187 5.08 -5.88 26.09
CA ALA A 187 4.25 -4.97 25.30
C ALA A 187 4.91 -3.59 25.17
N ALA A 188 5.46 -3.02 26.25
CA ALA A 188 6.15 -1.73 26.22
C ALA A 188 7.41 -1.76 25.33
N ARG A 189 8.19 -2.84 25.36
CA ARG A 189 9.35 -3.03 24.46
C ARG A 189 8.94 -3.08 23.00
N LEU A 190 7.88 -3.81 22.66
CA LEU A 190 7.37 -3.85 21.28
C LEU A 190 6.82 -2.49 20.83
N CYS A 191 6.17 -1.75 21.73
CA CYS A 191 5.71 -0.39 21.47
C CYS A 191 6.90 0.52 21.12
N ALA A 192 7.95 0.52 21.94
CA ALA A 192 9.16 1.32 21.69
C ALA A 192 9.82 0.95 20.35
N ILE A 193 9.93 -0.33 20.03
CA ILE A 193 10.47 -0.81 18.75
C ILE A 193 9.59 -0.32 17.58
N SER A 194 8.26 -0.39 17.71
CA SER A 194 7.33 0.07 16.68
C SER A 194 7.48 1.57 16.43
N ILE A 195 7.58 2.37 17.49
CA ILE A 195 7.79 3.82 17.40
C ILE A 195 9.14 4.11 16.72
N ALA A 196 10.21 3.42 17.10
CA ALA A 196 11.54 3.61 16.49
C ALA A 196 11.53 3.28 14.99
N ILE A 197 10.88 2.18 14.59
CA ILE A 197 10.75 1.81 13.17
C ILE A 197 9.90 2.84 12.41
N ALA A 198 8.77 3.28 12.99
CA ALA A 198 7.90 4.27 12.37
C ALA A 198 8.61 5.62 12.17
N LEU A 199 9.28 6.13 13.19
CA LEU A 199 10.06 7.36 13.10
C LEU A 199 11.21 7.22 12.10
N GLY A 200 11.97 6.12 12.15
CA GLY A 200 13.04 5.85 11.20
C GLY A 200 12.54 5.83 9.74
N SER A 201 11.41 5.19 9.49
CA SER A 201 10.80 5.14 8.15
C SER A 201 10.35 6.53 7.67
N LEU A 202 9.77 7.34 8.54
CA LEU A 202 9.38 8.72 8.23
C LEU A 202 10.59 9.60 7.91
N PHE A 203 11.66 9.52 8.70
CA PHE A 203 12.89 10.28 8.43
C PHE A 203 13.54 9.88 7.11
N ILE A 204 13.63 8.58 6.81
CA ILE A 204 14.16 8.08 5.54
C ILE A 204 13.30 8.57 4.36
N SER A 205 11.98 8.51 4.51
CA SER A 205 11.01 8.98 3.53
C SER A 205 11.21 10.45 3.21
N GLU A 206 11.23 11.29 4.23
CA GLU A 206 11.40 12.74 4.09
C GLU A 206 12.75 13.10 3.46
N TRP A 207 13.82 12.47 3.93
CA TRP A 207 15.15 12.67 3.37
C TRP A 207 15.23 12.29 1.88
N LEU A 208 14.63 11.12 1.52
CA LEU A 208 14.62 10.64 0.14
C LEU A 208 13.78 11.55 -0.77
N SER A 209 12.61 11.96 -0.29
CA SER A 209 11.71 12.88 -0.99
C SER A 209 12.40 14.23 -1.27
N ARG A 210 12.99 14.85 -0.25
CA ARG A 210 13.75 16.11 -0.39
C ARG A 210 14.93 15.97 -1.34
N ARG A 211 15.68 14.86 -1.29
CA ARG A 211 16.81 14.61 -2.18
C ARG A 211 16.36 14.50 -3.64
N MET A 212 15.22 13.86 -3.90
CA MET A 212 14.66 13.73 -5.25
C MET A 212 14.14 15.06 -5.79
N GLN A 213 13.38 15.81 -4.98
CA GLN A 213 12.87 17.12 -5.36
C GLN A 213 14.01 18.07 -5.77
N ARG A 214 15.12 18.08 -5.01
CA ARG A 214 16.32 18.84 -5.36
C ARG A 214 16.95 18.41 -6.69
N ARG A 215 17.01 17.11 -6.99
CA ARG A 215 17.55 16.60 -8.25
C ARG A 215 16.66 16.93 -9.46
N LEU A 216 15.37 17.06 -9.26
CA LEU A 216 14.41 17.41 -10.30
C LEU A 216 14.22 18.92 -10.47
N GLY A 217 14.93 19.74 -9.68
CA GLY A 217 14.82 21.22 -9.76
C GLY A 217 13.45 21.75 -9.30
N LEU A 218 12.70 20.97 -8.51
CA LEU A 218 11.34 21.30 -8.05
C LEU A 218 11.31 22.09 -6.74
N THR A 219 12.48 22.37 -6.15
CA THR A 219 12.63 23.23 -4.95
C THR A 219 13.40 24.48 -5.33
N SER A 220 12.74 25.61 -5.26
CA SER A 220 13.38 26.93 -5.14
C SER A 220 13.99 27.09 -3.75
#